data_b117e3a59ca58f079cf533ff218ff801
#
_entry.id   b117e3a59ca58f079cf533ff218ff801
#
_cell.length_a   1.000
_cell.length_b   1.000
_cell.length_c   1.000
_cell.angle_alpha   90.00
_cell.angle_beta   90.00
_cell.angle_gamma   90.00
#
_symmetry.space_group_name_H-M   'P 1'
#
loop_
_entity.id
_entity.type
_entity.pdbx_description
1 polymer ?
#
loop_
_entity_poly.entity_id
_entity_poly.type
_entity_poly.pdbx_seq_one_letter_code
_entity_poly.pdbx_strand_id
1 'polypeptide(L)'
;PNAVFGPVWTILYTLMSVAAWLVWRSPDSEPRTRALRLYVLQLALNAVWTPAFFGLGALVGAPGVWVALGIIVALDIAILATIIRFGEVSRIAAGLLVPYWFWALFATTLNAAIAVLAR
;
A
#
# COMPACT_ATOMS: atom_id res chain seq x y z
N PRO A 1 -11.63 -16.68 4.36
CA PRO A 1 -10.50 -15.80 4.18
C PRO A 1 -10.02 -15.74 2.74
N ASN A 2 -9.64 -16.86 2.13
CA ASN A 2 -9.17 -16.84 0.74
C ASN A 2 -10.24 -16.33 -0.21
N ALA A 3 -11.51 -16.64 0.05
CA ALA A 3 -12.63 -16.18 -0.77
C ALA A 3 -12.84 -14.67 -0.66
N VAL A 4 -12.38 -14.05 0.43
CA VAL A 4 -12.49 -12.60 0.64
C VAL A 4 -11.26 -11.89 0.10
N PHE A 5 -10.05 -12.43 0.35
CA PHE A 5 -8.80 -11.77 -0.04
C PHE A 5 -8.67 -11.58 -1.54
N GLY A 6 -9.01 -12.59 -2.34
CA GLY A 6 -8.92 -12.50 -3.80
C GLY A 6 -9.75 -11.37 -4.37
N PRO A 7 -11.09 -11.35 -4.13
CA PRO A 7 -11.94 -10.26 -4.62
C PRO A 7 -11.54 -8.89 -4.10
N VAL A 8 -11.19 -8.77 -2.80
CA VAL A 8 -10.79 -7.48 -2.22
C VAL A 8 -9.54 -6.95 -2.90
N TRP A 9 -8.50 -7.78 -3.06
CA TRP A 9 -7.28 -7.36 -3.71
C TRP A 9 -7.50 -7.00 -5.18
N THR A 10 -8.37 -7.76 -5.89
CA THR A 10 -8.72 -7.44 -7.27
C THR A 10 -9.36 -6.07 -7.36
N ILE A 11 -10.30 -5.77 -6.47
CA ILE A 11 -10.96 -4.46 -6.43
C ILE A 11 -9.94 -3.36 -6.13
N LEU A 12 -9.08 -3.56 -5.13
CA LEU A 12 -8.10 -2.56 -4.73
C LEU A 12 -7.08 -2.28 -5.83
N TYR A 13 -6.57 -3.32 -6.50
CA TYR A 13 -5.64 -3.12 -7.60
C TYR A 13 -6.31 -2.47 -8.80
N THR A 14 -7.58 -2.77 -9.05
CA THR A 14 -8.35 -2.09 -10.10
C THR A 14 -8.48 -0.60 -9.78
N LEU A 15 -8.84 -0.26 -8.55
CA LEU A 15 -8.96 1.15 -8.13
C LEU A 15 -7.62 1.87 -8.23
N MET A 16 -6.53 1.23 -7.81
CA MET A 16 -5.18 1.79 -7.92
C MET A 16 -4.79 2.04 -9.37
N SER A 17 -5.09 1.08 -10.25
CA SER A 17 -4.76 1.18 -11.68
C SER A 17 -5.51 2.33 -12.32
N VAL A 18 -6.80 2.48 -12.00
CA VAL A 18 -7.61 3.59 -12.52
C VAL A 18 -7.09 4.92 -11.99
N ALA A 19 -6.75 4.99 -10.70
CA ALA A 19 -6.20 6.20 -10.09
C ALA A 19 -4.90 6.62 -10.79
N ALA A 20 -3.98 5.66 -10.97
CA ALA A 20 -2.71 5.92 -11.64
C ALA A 20 -2.90 6.36 -13.09
N TRP A 21 -3.85 5.74 -13.78
CA TRP A 21 -4.19 6.09 -15.16
C TRP A 21 -4.72 7.52 -15.26
N LEU A 22 -5.60 7.92 -14.33
CA LEU A 22 -6.13 9.28 -14.30
C LEU A 22 -5.03 10.32 -14.10
N VAL A 23 -4.07 10.02 -13.25
CA VAL A 23 -2.91 10.91 -13.03
C VAL A 23 -2.00 10.89 -14.26
N TRP A 24 -1.72 9.70 -14.79
CA TRP A 24 -0.82 9.55 -15.93
C TRP A 24 -1.34 10.29 -17.17
N ARG A 25 -2.65 10.24 -17.42
CA ARG A 25 -3.24 10.90 -18.59
C ARG A 25 -3.38 12.42 -18.42
N SER A 26 -3.16 12.95 -17.22
CA SER A 26 -3.20 14.38 -16.97
C SER A 26 -2.03 15.09 -17.67
N PRO A 27 -2.14 16.42 -17.94
CA PRO A 27 -1.05 17.13 -18.59
C PRO A 27 0.27 16.97 -17.83
N ASP A 28 1.37 16.86 -18.58
CA ASP A 28 2.70 16.71 -18.01
C ASP A 28 3.02 17.91 -17.11
N SER A 29 3.45 17.62 -15.89
CA SER A 29 3.74 18.64 -14.89
C SER A 29 4.59 18.03 -13.78
N GLU A 30 5.19 18.88 -12.95
CA GLU A 30 5.98 18.43 -11.82
C GLU A 30 5.12 17.71 -10.77
N PRO A 31 3.91 18.21 -10.39
CA PRO A 31 3.04 17.47 -9.49
C PRO A 31 2.68 16.09 -9.99
N ARG A 32 2.44 15.93 -11.28
CA ARG A 32 2.16 14.63 -11.89
C ARG A 32 3.35 13.69 -11.74
N THR A 33 4.55 14.18 -12.00
CA THR A 33 5.77 13.37 -11.89
C THR A 33 6.01 12.92 -10.44
N ARG A 34 5.84 13.82 -9.47
CA ARG A 34 5.97 13.47 -8.05
C ARG A 34 4.95 12.44 -7.62
N ALA A 35 3.70 12.61 -8.07
CA ALA A 35 2.63 11.69 -7.73
C ALA A 35 2.93 10.28 -8.25
N LEU A 36 3.39 10.18 -9.50
CA LEU A 36 3.71 8.88 -10.10
C LEU A 36 4.92 8.23 -9.44
N ARG A 37 5.91 9.01 -9.03
CA ARG A 37 7.08 8.48 -8.29
C ARG A 37 6.66 7.87 -6.96
N LEU A 38 5.79 8.55 -6.22
CA LEU A 38 5.27 8.03 -4.96
C LEU A 38 4.42 6.79 -5.17
N TYR A 39 3.65 6.75 -6.25
CA TYR A 39 2.85 5.58 -6.60
C TYR A 39 3.75 4.36 -6.82
N VAL A 40 4.84 4.52 -7.57
CA VAL A 40 5.80 3.43 -7.80
C VAL A 40 6.46 3.01 -6.49
N LEU A 41 6.84 3.96 -5.65
CA LEU A 41 7.45 3.66 -4.36
C LEU A 41 6.52 2.83 -3.49
N GLN A 42 5.24 3.21 -3.38
CA GLN A 42 4.31 2.46 -2.55
C GLN A 42 4.02 1.07 -3.12
N LEU A 43 4.02 0.93 -4.47
CA LEU A 43 3.89 -0.40 -5.07
C LEU A 43 5.09 -1.28 -4.71
N ALA A 44 6.30 -0.71 -4.74
CA ALA A 44 7.51 -1.45 -4.37
C ALA A 44 7.46 -1.89 -2.91
N LEU A 45 7.04 -1.01 -2.01
CA LEU A 45 6.89 -1.34 -0.60
C LEU A 45 5.83 -2.43 -0.38
N ASN A 46 4.72 -2.34 -1.10
CA ASN A 46 3.68 -3.37 -1.05
C ASN A 46 4.23 -4.72 -1.52
N ALA A 47 4.98 -4.71 -2.63
CA ALA A 47 5.58 -5.93 -3.17
C ALA A 47 6.60 -6.56 -2.21
N VAL A 48 7.32 -5.74 -1.45
CA VAL A 48 8.30 -6.22 -0.46
C VAL A 48 7.60 -6.70 0.81
N TRP A 49 6.56 -6.01 1.26
CA TRP A 49 5.87 -6.38 2.50
C TRP A 49 5.25 -7.77 2.44
N THR A 50 4.62 -8.11 1.33
CA THR A 50 3.91 -9.40 1.22
C THR A 50 4.84 -10.59 1.49
N PRO A 51 5.98 -10.75 0.80
CA PRO A 51 6.90 -11.85 1.14
C PRO A 51 7.56 -11.67 2.51
N ALA A 52 7.80 -10.43 2.95
CA ALA A 52 8.38 -10.20 4.26
C ALA A 52 7.45 -10.67 5.37
N PHE A 53 6.16 -10.33 5.27
CA PHE A 53 5.18 -10.73 6.28
C PHE A 53 4.98 -12.25 6.30
N PHE A 54 4.78 -12.85 5.14
CA PHE A 54 4.47 -14.29 5.05
C PHE A 54 5.73 -15.16 5.07
N GLY A 55 6.86 -14.66 4.57
CA GLY A 55 8.09 -15.42 4.42
C GLY A 55 9.04 -15.30 5.60
N LEU A 56 9.37 -14.08 6.02
CA LEU A 56 10.34 -13.88 7.10
C LEU A 56 9.85 -14.41 8.43
N GLY A 57 8.56 -14.27 8.72
CA GLY A 57 7.99 -14.83 9.94
C GLY A 57 8.13 -16.34 10.01
N ALA A 58 8.02 -17.01 8.85
CA ALA A 58 8.18 -18.46 8.77
C ALA A 58 9.65 -18.88 8.89
N LEU A 59 10.57 -18.04 8.40
CA LEU A 59 12.00 -18.38 8.37
C LEU A 59 12.75 -18.02 9.65
N VAL A 60 12.48 -16.84 10.22
CA VAL A 60 13.24 -16.31 11.36
C VAL A 60 12.36 -16.00 12.59
N GLY A 61 11.06 -16.24 12.51
CA GLY A 61 10.15 -16.06 13.62
C GLY A 61 9.84 -14.58 13.91
N ALA A 62 9.70 -14.24 15.19
CA ALA A 62 9.29 -12.91 15.63
C ALA A 62 10.07 -11.75 15.00
N PRO A 63 11.43 -11.81 14.89
CA PRO A 63 12.16 -10.70 14.24
C PRO A 63 11.69 -10.41 12.82
N GLY A 64 11.33 -11.45 12.05
CA GLY A 64 10.82 -11.27 10.68
C GLY A 64 9.48 -10.55 10.67
N VAL A 65 8.59 -10.85 11.61
CA VAL A 65 7.29 -10.20 11.73
C VAL A 65 7.46 -8.72 12.11
N TRP A 66 8.42 -8.40 12.98
CA TRP A 66 8.71 -7.02 13.34
C TRP A 66 9.31 -6.23 12.17
N VAL A 67 10.15 -6.87 11.35
CA VAL A 67 10.66 -6.24 10.11
C VAL A 67 9.50 -5.93 9.17
N ALA A 68 8.58 -6.89 8.98
CA ALA A 68 7.41 -6.67 8.14
C ALA A 68 6.55 -5.52 8.67
N LEU A 69 6.41 -5.39 9.99
CA LEU A 69 5.66 -4.28 10.58
C LEU A 69 6.29 -2.93 10.22
N GLY A 70 7.62 -2.83 10.28
CA GLY A 70 8.31 -1.61 9.86
C GLY A 70 8.05 -1.28 8.41
N ILE A 71 8.07 -2.30 7.54
CA ILE A 71 7.82 -2.11 6.12
C ILE A 71 6.39 -1.62 5.88
N ILE A 72 5.39 -2.22 6.53
CA ILE A 72 4.00 -1.80 6.29
C ILE A 72 3.69 -0.43 6.87
N VAL A 73 4.34 -0.03 7.95
CA VAL A 73 4.22 1.34 8.46
C VAL A 73 4.76 2.33 7.42
N ALA A 74 5.93 2.03 6.83
CA ALA A 74 6.48 2.85 5.75
C ALA A 74 5.54 2.88 4.55
N LEU A 75 4.91 1.75 4.24
CA LEU A 75 3.92 1.66 3.16
C LEU A 75 2.71 2.56 3.44
N ASP A 76 2.18 2.53 4.67
CA ASP A 76 1.04 3.37 5.04
C ASP A 76 1.35 4.85 4.83
N ILE A 77 2.55 5.27 5.23
CA ILE A 77 2.99 6.65 5.04
C ILE A 77 3.13 6.97 3.55
N ALA A 78 3.71 6.04 2.78
CA ALA A 78 3.88 6.23 1.34
C ALA A 78 2.53 6.31 0.62
N ILE A 79 1.55 5.50 1.02
CA ILE A 79 0.20 5.56 0.43
C ILE A 79 -0.45 6.90 0.75
N LEU A 80 -0.36 7.36 1.98
CA LEU A 80 -0.93 8.65 2.36
C LEU A 80 -0.29 9.77 1.56
N ALA A 81 1.04 9.76 1.44
CA ALA A 81 1.75 10.75 0.62
C ALA A 81 1.30 10.68 -0.84
N THR A 82 1.10 9.48 -1.36
CA THR A 82 0.60 9.28 -2.73
C THR A 82 -0.80 9.88 -2.88
N ILE A 83 -1.68 9.65 -1.91
CA ILE A 83 -3.04 10.21 -1.94
C ILE A 83 -2.98 11.75 -1.98
N ILE A 84 -2.15 12.35 -1.14
CA ILE A 84 -2.00 13.80 -1.09
C ILE A 84 -1.50 14.34 -2.43
N ARG A 85 -0.48 13.70 -3.01
CA ARG A 85 0.08 14.14 -4.28
C ARG A 85 -0.87 13.89 -5.45
N PHE A 86 -1.58 12.77 -5.44
CA PHE A 86 -2.62 12.52 -6.45
C PHE A 86 -3.72 13.58 -6.40
N GLY A 87 -4.07 14.04 -5.19
CA GLY A 87 -5.07 15.09 -5.01
C GLY A 87 -4.68 16.41 -5.67
N GLU A 88 -3.39 16.68 -5.83
CA GLU A 88 -2.89 17.85 -6.53
C GLU A 88 -3.14 17.77 -8.04
N VAL A 89 -3.30 16.56 -8.57
CA VAL A 89 -3.51 16.31 -9.99
C VAL A 89 -4.97 15.96 -10.28
N SER A 90 -5.56 15.09 -9.45
CA SER A 90 -6.92 14.62 -9.63
C SER A 90 -7.51 14.18 -8.29
N ARG A 91 -8.57 14.85 -7.85
CA ARG A 91 -9.26 14.50 -6.60
C ARG A 91 -9.92 13.13 -6.70
N ILE A 92 -10.40 12.77 -7.88
CA ILE A 92 -11.02 11.46 -8.10
C ILE A 92 -9.97 10.37 -7.92
N ALA A 93 -8.78 10.55 -8.50
CA ALA A 93 -7.68 9.59 -8.35
C ALA A 93 -7.30 9.42 -6.88
N ALA A 94 -7.19 10.51 -6.13
CA ALA A 94 -6.88 10.46 -4.70
C ALA A 94 -7.95 9.67 -3.95
N GLY A 95 -9.22 9.93 -4.24
CA GLY A 95 -10.35 9.24 -3.60
C GLY A 95 -10.34 7.74 -3.86
N LEU A 96 -9.91 7.33 -5.05
CA LEU A 96 -9.84 5.91 -5.40
C LEU A 96 -8.78 5.16 -4.60
N LEU A 97 -7.76 5.85 -4.09
CA LEU A 97 -6.72 5.24 -3.26
C LEU A 97 -7.11 5.12 -1.78
N VAL A 98 -8.15 5.83 -1.34
CA VAL A 98 -8.55 5.82 0.08
C VAL A 98 -8.94 4.43 0.56
N PRO A 99 -9.77 3.65 -0.14
CA PRO A 99 -10.08 2.28 0.30
C PRO A 99 -8.84 1.40 0.43
N TYR A 100 -7.87 1.56 -0.45
CA TYR A 100 -6.60 0.85 -0.39
C TYR A 100 -5.83 1.24 0.88
N TRP A 101 -5.79 2.51 1.22
CA TRP A 101 -5.11 2.98 2.44
C TRP A 101 -5.76 2.40 3.69
N PHE A 102 -7.10 2.39 3.77
CA PHE A 102 -7.80 1.77 4.88
C PHE A 102 -7.49 0.28 5.00
N TRP A 103 -7.41 -0.42 3.87
CA TRP A 103 -7.04 -1.83 3.87
C TRP A 103 -5.61 -2.04 4.38
N ALA A 104 -4.68 -1.17 3.97
CA ALA A 104 -3.29 -1.23 4.42
C ALA A 104 -3.20 -0.96 5.94
N LEU A 105 -3.97 -0.01 6.45
CA LEU A 105 -4.04 0.26 7.88
C LEU A 105 -4.58 -0.95 8.66
N PHE A 106 -5.59 -1.60 8.12
CA PHE A 106 -6.10 -2.84 8.71
C PHE A 106 -5.02 -3.92 8.73
N ALA A 107 -4.32 -4.10 7.63
CA ALA A 107 -3.21 -5.06 7.56
C ALA A 107 -2.10 -4.71 8.55
N THR A 108 -1.86 -3.43 8.80
CA THR A 108 -0.88 -2.97 9.79
C THR A 108 -1.29 -3.41 11.20
N THR A 109 -2.57 -3.24 11.55
CA THR A 109 -3.05 -3.68 12.87
C THR A 109 -2.93 -5.20 13.01
N LEU A 110 -3.23 -5.94 11.95
CA LEU A 110 -3.11 -7.39 11.94
C LEU A 110 -1.64 -7.81 12.12
N ASN A 111 -0.73 -7.18 11.38
CA ASN A 111 0.70 -7.44 11.50
C ASN A 111 1.21 -7.13 12.91
N ALA A 112 0.78 -6.00 13.48
CA ALA A 112 1.17 -5.60 14.83
C ALA A 112 0.68 -6.61 15.87
N ALA A 113 -0.56 -7.07 15.74
CA ALA A 113 -1.13 -8.07 16.65
C ALA A 113 -0.33 -9.37 16.59
N ILE A 114 0.02 -9.83 15.41
CA ILE A 114 0.81 -11.05 15.22
C ILE A 114 2.21 -10.86 15.81
N ALA A 115 2.84 -9.70 15.63
CA ALA A 115 4.16 -9.42 16.16
C ALA A 115 4.16 -9.45 17.70
N VAL A 116 3.15 -8.86 18.32
CA VAL A 116 3.01 -8.85 19.78
C VAL A 116 2.79 -10.25 20.31
N LEU A 117 1.95 -11.04 19.64
CA LEU A 117 1.66 -12.40 20.06
C LEU A 117 2.85 -13.35 19.84
N ALA A 118 3.71 -13.05 18.88
CA ALA A 118 4.84 -13.92 18.52
C ALA A 118 6.05 -13.74 19.43
N ARG A 119 6.16 -12.62 20.16
CA ARG A 119 7.33 -12.35 21.00
C ARG A 119 7.35 -13.14 22.33
#